data_970f8ba749d1d50aee0a905e4f6484c0
#
_entry.id   970f8ba749d1d50aee0a905e4f6484c0
#
_cell.length_a   1.000
_cell.length_b   1.000
_cell.length_c   1.000
_cell.angle_alpha   90.00
_cell.angle_beta   90.00
_cell.angle_gamma   90.00
#
_symmetry.space_group_name_H-M   'P 1'
#
loop_
_entity.id
_entity.type
_entity.pdbx_description
1 polymer ?
#
loop_
_entity_poly.entity_id
_entity_poly.type
_entity_poly.pdbx_seq_one_letter_code
_entity_poly.pdbx_strand_id
1 'polypeptide(L)'
;MRRLNNQKGSFMVFLTLSFALLGTFIGFAIDFGHAYLEKARISRLVDGAALAAAKALKGQSGFEDEATRAACDSMVMNGAPVIMAGPLSCTTSTGAPLTVALSFFDVPVEGGPPIKHVSVTGTEPVATTFLNFLSWMVPGDYTKINVMAMAEAAPERPIDLMLVLDRSGSMTG
;
A
#
# COMPACT_ATOMS: atom_id res chain seq x y z
N MET A 1 33.43 4.95 -58.55
CA MET A 1 32.72 5.79 -57.57
C MET A 1 31.29 5.33 -57.41
N ARG A 2 30.99 4.40 -56.54
CA ARG A 2 29.62 3.91 -56.31
C ARG A 2 29.50 3.29 -54.91
N ARG A 3 29.66 4.11 -53.86
CA ARG A 3 29.54 3.65 -52.44
C ARG A 3 28.64 4.54 -51.58
N LEU A 4 27.75 5.35 -52.13
CA LEU A 4 26.91 6.28 -51.34
C LEU A 4 25.45 5.85 -51.16
N ASN A 5 25.04 4.70 -51.71
CA ASN A 5 23.61 4.32 -51.68
C ASN A 5 23.21 3.40 -50.48
N ASN A 6 24.17 2.95 -49.65
CA ASN A 6 23.89 2.04 -48.50
C ASN A 6 23.55 2.80 -47.20
N GLN A 7 23.82 4.09 -47.13
CA GLN A 7 23.58 4.87 -45.90
C GLN A 7 22.10 5.14 -45.60
N LYS A 8 21.24 5.23 -46.64
CA LYS A 8 19.81 5.46 -46.48
C LYS A 8 19.11 4.26 -45.79
N GLY A 9 19.52 3.03 -46.12
CA GLY A 9 18.96 1.82 -45.48
C GLY A 9 19.35 1.69 -44.00
N SER A 10 20.64 2.01 -43.69
CA SER A 10 21.12 1.96 -42.29
C SER A 10 20.39 2.99 -41.39
N PHE A 11 20.11 4.17 -41.90
CA PHE A 11 19.39 5.21 -41.17
C PHE A 11 17.93 4.78 -40.84
N MET A 12 17.25 4.14 -41.79
CA MET A 12 15.87 3.64 -41.55
C MET A 12 15.84 2.55 -40.49
N VAL A 13 16.79 1.61 -40.49
CA VAL A 13 16.91 0.57 -39.48
C VAL A 13 17.17 1.17 -38.09
N PHE A 14 18.09 2.14 -38.01
CA PHE A 14 18.37 2.83 -36.74
C PHE A 14 17.16 3.60 -36.22
N LEU A 15 16.43 4.29 -37.10
CA LEU A 15 15.22 5.04 -36.75
C LEU A 15 14.13 4.11 -36.20
N THR A 16 13.88 2.99 -36.88
CA THR A 16 12.87 1.99 -36.45
C THR A 16 13.23 1.40 -35.09
N LEU A 17 14.50 1.06 -34.87
CA LEU A 17 14.97 0.53 -33.60
C LEU A 17 14.82 1.56 -32.47
N SER A 18 15.13 2.83 -32.75
CA SER A 18 14.98 3.92 -31.78
C SER A 18 13.51 4.14 -31.40
N PHE A 19 12.58 4.11 -32.37
CA PHE A 19 11.16 4.21 -32.06
C PHE A 19 10.61 3.01 -31.29
N ALA A 20 11.06 1.79 -31.59
CA ALA A 20 10.70 0.61 -30.83
C ALA A 20 11.16 0.71 -29.37
N LEU A 21 12.39 1.17 -29.16
CA LEU A 21 12.96 1.37 -27.83
C LEU A 21 12.22 2.46 -27.03
N LEU A 22 11.92 3.60 -27.66
CA LEU A 22 11.15 4.66 -27.05
C LEU A 22 9.73 4.20 -26.69
N GLY A 23 9.05 3.47 -27.59
CA GLY A 23 7.72 2.89 -27.32
C GLY A 23 7.74 1.93 -26.13
N THR A 24 8.80 1.14 -26.00
CA THR A 24 8.99 0.24 -24.85
C THR A 24 9.09 1.02 -23.54
N PHE A 25 9.90 2.07 -23.47
CA PHE A 25 10.02 2.90 -22.27
C PHE A 25 8.72 3.60 -21.89
N ILE A 26 7.99 4.11 -22.88
CA ILE A 26 6.68 4.74 -22.63
C ILE A 26 5.69 3.72 -22.06
N GLY A 27 5.64 2.50 -22.62
CA GLY A 27 4.78 1.43 -22.14
C GLY A 27 5.09 1.03 -20.69
N PHE A 28 6.38 0.85 -20.37
CA PHE A 28 6.80 0.60 -18.98
C PHE A 28 6.40 1.75 -18.05
N ALA A 29 6.61 3.00 -18.46
CA ALA A 29 6.24 4.15 -17.63
C ALA A 29 4.75 4.18 -17.29
N ILE A 30 3.88 3.79 -18.22
CA ILE A 30 2.43 3.71 -18.01
C ILE A 30 2.10 2.59 -17.00
N ASP A 31 2.61 1.37 -17.20
CA ASP A 31 2.31 0.24 -16.33
C ASP A 31 2.84 0.46 -14.89
N PHE A 32 4.07 0.97 -14.75
CA PHE A 32 4.64 1.30 -13.44
C PHE A 32 3.93 2.48 -12.78
N GLY A 33 3.55 3.50 -13.56
CA GLY A 33 2.78 4.64 -13.06
C GLY A 33 1.44 4.20 -12.48
N HIS A 34 0.73 3.31 -13.17
CA HIS A 34 -0.53 2.73 -12.71
C HIS A 34 -0.33 1.90 -11.43
N ALA A 35 0.67 1.01 -11.40
CA ALA A 35 1.00 0.22 -10.22
C ALA A 35 1.39 1.09 -9.02
N TYR A 36 2.11 2.19 -9.26
CA TYR A 36 2.48 3.15 -8.20
C TYR A 36 1.27 3.88 -7.61
N LEU A 37 0.34 4.32 -8.45
CA LEU A 37 -0.89 4.96 -8.00
C LEU A 37 -1.74 4.00 -7.15
N GLU A 38 -1.86 2.74 -7.57
CA GLU A 38 -2.58 1.73 -6.83
C GLU A 38 -1.88 1.39 -5.50
N LYS A 39 -0.56 1.30 -5.49
CA LYS A 39 0.21 1.17 -4.26
C LYS A 39 -0.05 2.32 -3.28
N ALA A 40 -0.08 3.54 -3.75
CA ALA A 40 -0.36 4.72 -2.92
C ALA A 40 -1.80 4.70 -2.37
N ARG A 41 -2.76 4.16 -3.13
CA ARG A 41 -4.13 3.95 -2.68
C ARG A 41 -4.19 2.90 -1.57
N ILE A 42 -3.60 1.72 -1.80
CA ILE A 42 -3.58 0.62 -0.83
C ILE A 42 -2.86 1.06 0.45
N SER A 43 -1.73 1.78 0.36
CA SER A 43 -1.03 2.29 1.55
C SER A 43 -1.95 3.13 2.42
N ARG A 44 -2.69 4.07 1.85
CA ARG A 44 -3.64 4.90 2.62
C ARG A 44 -4.76 4.08 3.27
N LEU A 45 -5.24 3.04 2.59
CA LEU A 45 -6.27 2.14 3.13
C LEU A 45 -5.73 1.35 4.34
N VAL A 46 -4.54 0.74 4.22
CA VAL A 46 -3.95 -0.06 5.30
C VAL A 46 -3.49 0.81 6.47
N ASP A 47 -2.99 2.03 6.22
CA ASP A 47 -2.64 2.99 7.27
C ASP A 47 -3.87 3.38 8.09
N GLY A 48 -4.96 3.75 7.43
CA GLY A 48 -6.24 4.05 8.08
C GLY A 48 -6.81 2.88 8.86
N ALA A 49 -6.73 1.68 8.30
CA ALA A 49 -7.19 0.45 8.94
C ALA A 49 -6.35 0.09 10.18
N ALA A 50 -5.02 0.21 10.08
CA ALA A 50 -4.12 -0.06 11.20
C ALA A 50 -4.37 0.91 12.37
N LEU A 51 -4.55 2.20 12.10
CA LEU A 51 -4.88 3.19 13.12
C LEU A 51 -6.25 2.94 13.76
N ALA A 52 -7.26 2.59 12.97
CA ALA A 52 -8.59 2.25 13.48
C ALA A 52 -8.55 1.01 14.37
N ALA A 53 -7.85 -0.05 13.94
CA ALA A 53 -7.66 -1.26 14.71
C ALA A 53 -6.91 -1.01 16.02
N ALA A 54 -5.79 -0.27 15.97
CA ALA A 54 -4.99 0.06 17.14
C ALA A 54 -5.81 0.83 18.20
N LYS A 55 -6.65 1.76 17.76
CA LYS A 55 -7.56 2.50 18.64
C LYS A 55 -8.60 1.59 19.30
N ALA A 56 -9.09 0.58 18.59
CA ALA A 56 -10.07 -0.39 19.13
C ALA A 56 -9.44 -1.38 20.12
N LEU A 57 -8.15 -1.73 19.94
CA LEU A 57 -7.43 -2.65 20.83
C LEU A 57 -7.31 -2.16 22.28
N LYS A 58 -7.36 -0.86 22.55
CA LYS A 58 -7.24 -0.26 23.91
C LYS A 58 -6.07 -0.82 24.74
N GLY A 59 -5.07 -1.39 24.08
CA GLY A 59 -3.89 -1.98 24.72
C GLY A 59 -4.13 -3.30 25.46
N GLN A 60 -5.27 -3.95 25.32
CA GLN A 60 -5.62 -5.19 26.02
C GLN A 60 -5.87 -6.34 25.06
N SER A 61 -5.61 -7.57 25.54
CA SER A 61 -5.97 -8.79 24.81
C SER A 61 -7.49 -9.06 24.90
N GLY A 62 -8.07 -9.68 23.87
CA GLY A 62 -9.49 -10.00 23.77
C GLY A 62 -10.32 -8.99 22.96
N PHE A 63 -9.68 -7.92 22.43
CA PHE A 63 -10.34 -6.93 21.58
C PHE A 63 -9.97 -7.08 20.08
N GLU A 64 -9.35 -8.21 19.71
CA GLU A 64 -8.88 -8.44 18.33
C GLU A 64 -10.05 -8.45 17.32
N ASP A 65 -11.20 -9.00 17.71
CA ASP A 65 -12.42 -9.00 16.85
C ASP A 65 -12.95 -7.58 16.65
N GLU A 66 -12.98 -6.77 17.73
CA GLU A 66 -13.40 -5.37 17.64
C GLU A 66 -12.43 -4.55 16.80
N ALA A 67 -11.12 -4.79 16.97
CA ALA A 67 -10.07 -4.16 16.17
C ALA A 67 -10.18 -4.54 14.69
N THR A 68 -10.47 -5.81 14.38
CA THR A 68 -10.68 -6.28 13.01
C THR A 68 -11.90 -5.60 12.38
N ARG A 69 -13.01 -5.48 13.11
CA ARG A 69 -14.19 -4.75 12.63
C ARG A 69 -13.87 -3.28 12.35
N ALA A 70 -13.19 -2.61 13.28
CA ALA A 70 -12.79 -1.22 13.10
C ALA A 70 -11.88 -1.01 11.88
N ALA A 71 -10.95 -1.94 11.64
CA ALA A 71 -10.12 -1.94 10.44
C ALA A 71 -10.96 -2.07 9.15
N CYS A 72 -11.86 -3.07 9.10
CA CYS A 72 -12.72 -3.29 7.94
C CYS A 72 -13.64 -2.09 7.67
N ASP A 73 -14.28 -1.54 8.73
CA ASP A 73 -15.13 -0.36 8.63
C ASP A 73 -14.38 0.86 8.13
N SER A 74 -13.14 1.07 8.61
CA SER A 74 -12.27 2.14 8.13
C SER A 74 -11.97 1.99 6.64
N MET A 75 -11.69 0.79 6.16
CA MET A 75 -11.46 0.51 4.74
C MET A 75 -12.71 0.79 3.90
N VAL A 76 -13.89 0.35 4.36
CA VAL A 76 -15.17 0.61 3.69
C VAL A 76 -15.45 2.11 3.59
N MET A 77 -15.25 2.85 4.67
CA MET A 77 -15.40 4.31 4.69
C MET A 77 -14.47 5.03 3.71
N ASN A 78 -13.30 4.45 3.44
CA ASN A 78 -12.34 4.95 2.47
C ASN A 78 -12.53 4.36 1.05
N GLY A 79 -13.68 3.74 0.78
CA GLY A 79 -14.09 3.28 -0.54
C GLY A 79 -13.46 1.94 -0.98
N ALA A 80 -12.90 1.17 -0.06
CA ALA A 80 -12.46 -0.18 -0.37
C ALA A 80 -13.69 -1.12 -0.38
N PRO A 81 -13.82 -2.01 -1.36
CA PRO A 81 -14.90 -2.99 -1.42
C PRO A 81 -14.61 -4.19 -0.49
N VAL A 82 -14.55 -3.95 0.81
CA VAL A 82 -14.18 -4.96 1.82
C VAL A 82 -15.36 -5.27 2.70
N ILE A 83 -15.52 -6.52 3.09
CA ILE A 83 -16.48 -6.99 4.09
C ILE A 83 -15.74 -7.83 5.13
N MET A 84 -16.28 -7.91 6.32
CA MET A 84 -15.76 -8.79 7.36
C MET A 84 -16.07 -10.25 7.00
N ALA A 85 -15.05 -11.08 6.86
CA ALA A 85 -15.21 -12.50 6.47
C ALA A 85 -15.14 -13.48 7.63
N GLY A 86 -14.84 -13.00 8.83
CA GLY A 86 -14.69 -13.83 10.03
C GLY A 86 -13.86 -13.11 11.09
N PRO A 87 -13.56 -13.78 12.20
CA PRO A 87 -12.62 -13.24 13.15
C PRO A 87 -11.25 -13.04 12.48
N LEU A 88 -10.67 -11.87 12.64
CA LEU A 88 -9.32 -11.49 12.20
C LEU A 88 -9.11 -11.37 10.67
N SER A 89 -10.16 -11.30 9.86
CA SER A 89 -10.00 -11.10 8.42
C SER A 89 -11.08 -10.24 7.77
N CYS A 90 -10.64 -9.37 6.87
CA CYS A 90 -11.52 -8.66 5.94
C CYS A 90 -11.40 -9.34 4.56
N THR A 91 -12.51 -9.66 3.93
CA THR A 91 -12.52 -10.08 2.52
C THR A 91 -13.14 -9.01 1.66
N THR A 92 -12.82 -9.04 0.39
CA THR A 92 -13.46 -8.17 -0.60
C THR A 92 -14.85 -8.70 -0.96
N SER A 93 -15.82 -7.80 -1.06
CA SER A 93 -17.13 -8.12 -1.59
C SER A 93 -17.01 -8.38 -3.10
N THR A 94 -17.41 -9.59 -3.54
CA THR A 94 -17.63 -9.95 -4.94
C THR A 94 -16.57 -9.46 -5.94
N GLY A 95 -15.49 -10.25 -6.08
CA GLY A 95 -14.62 -10.18 -7.28
C GLY A 95 -13.60 -9.06 -7.32
N ALA A 96 -13.51 -8.22 -6.29
CA ALA A 96 -12.43 -7.25 -6.21
C ALA A 96 -11.12 -7.95 -5.81
N PRO A 97 -10.00 -7.62 -6.45
CA PRO A 97 -8.75 -8.36 -6.28
C PRO A 97 -7.99 -8.03 -4.99
N LEU A 98 -8.44 -7.07 -4.19
CA LEU A 98 -7.79 -6.65 -2.95
C LEU A 98 -7.91 -7.73 -1.87
N THR A 99 -6.79 -8.26 -1.40
CA THR A 99 -6.71 -9.16 -0.25
C THR A 99 -6.17 -8.41 0.95
N VAL A 100 -6.81 -8.52 2.10
CA VAL A 100 -6.40 -7.88 3.35
C VAL A 100 -6.16 -8.92 4.42
N ALA A 101 -5.01 -8.85 5.08
CA ALA A 101 -4.66 -9.68 6.21
C ALA A 101 -4.33 -8.81 7.42
N LEU A 102 -4.88 -9.17 8.58
CA LEU A 102 -4.54 -8.56 9.86
C LEU A 102 -3.76 -9.57 10.71
N SER A 103 -2.77 -9.09 11.42
CA SER A 103 -2.03 -9.87 12.42
C SER A 103 -1.82 -9.05 13.67
N PHE A 104 -1.93 -9.70 14.82
CA PHE A 104 -1.73 -9.09 16.13
C PHE A 104 -0.53 -9.75 16.81
N PHE A 105 0.32 -8.95 17.41
CA PHE A 105 1.51 -9.44 18.11
C PHE A 105 1.85 -8.54 19.30
N ASP A 106 2.50 -9.13 20.29
CA ASP A 106 2.89 -8.45 21.51
C ASP A 106 4.34 -7.96 21.41
N VAL A 107 4.54 -6.65 21.64
CA VAL A 107 5.87 -6.05 21.69
C VAL A 107 6.27 -5.85 23.15
N PRO A 108 7.38 -6.45 23.61
CA PRO A 108 7.85 -6.27 24.98
C PRO A 108 8.27 -4.83 25.23
N VAL A 109 7.90 -4.30 26.38
CA VAL A 109 8.27 -2.94 26.81
C VAL A 109 9.11 -3.04 28.07
N GLU A 110 10.23 -2.33 28.09
CA GLU A 110 11.13 -2.30 29.23
C GLU A 110 10.41 -1.73 30.47
N GLY A 111 10.29 -2.54 31.54
CA GLY A 111 9.63 -2.14 32.77
C GLY A 111 8.10 -2.13 32.78
N GLY A 112 7.44 -2.66 31.75
CA GLY A 112 5.98 -2.69 31.63
C GLY A 112 5.42 -3.98 31.03
N PRO A 113 4.11 -4.15 31.01
CA PRO A 113 3.47 -5.24 30.29
C PRO A 113 3.68 -5.06 28.79
N PRO A 114 3.70 -6.16 28.00
CA PRO A 114 3.80 -6.09 26.55
C PRO A 114 2.60 -5.32 25.96
N ILE A 115 2.88 -4.59 24.90
CA ILE A 115 1.84 -3.84 24.18
C ILE A 115 1.47 -4.60 22.93
N LYS A 116 0.16 -4.79 22.74
CA LYS A 116 -0.35 -5.44 21.54
C LYS A 116 -0.33 -4.49 20.35
N HIS A 117 0.38 -4.88 19.31
CA HIS A 117 0.42 -4.18 18.02
C HIS A 117 -0.48 -4.87 17.01
N VAL A 118 -0.92 -4.11 16.03
CA VAL A 118 -1.64 -4.63 14.87
C VAL A 118 -0.84 -4.31 13.61
N SER A 119 -0.69 -5.31 12.75
CA SER A 119 -0.15 -5.13 11.41
C SER A 119 -1.25 -5.45 10.40
N VAL A 120 -1.46 -4.55 9.45
CA VAL A 120 -2.43 -4.68 8.37
C VAL A 120 -1.66 -4.73 7.05
N THR A 121 -1.90 -5.77 6.27
CA THR A 121 -1.29 -5.96 4.96
C THR A 121 -2.37 -5.99 3.90
N GLY A 122 -2.22 -5.16 2.87
CA GLY A 122 -3.08 -5.14 1.69
C GLY A 122 -2.29 -5.60 0.46
N THR A 123 -2.87 -6.49 -0.34
CA THR A 123 -2.27 -6.96 -1.60
C THR A 123 -3.31 -6.93 -2.70
N GLU A 124 -2.96 -6.35 -3.84
CA GLU A 124 -3.83 -6.26 -5.01
C GLU A 124 -3.04 -6.53 -6.29
N PRO A 125 -3.52 -7.46 -7.16
CA PRO A 125 -2.97 -7.66 -8.49
C PRO A 125 -3.47 -6.56 -9.44
N VAL A 126 -2.57 -5.73 -9.93
CA VAL A 126 -2.84 -4.66 -10.89
C VAL A 126 -2.61 -5.17 -12.29
N ALA A 127 -3.60 -5.05 -13.16
CA ALA A 127 -3.47 -5.45 -14.56
C ALA A 127 -2.48 -4.55 -15.30
N THR A 128 -1.63 -5.14 -16.11
CA THR A 128 -0.67 -4.45 -16.96
C THR A 128 -1.19 -4.39 -18.39
N THR A 129 -0.88 -3.31 -19.10
CA THR A 129 -1.28 -3.13 -20.49
C THR A 129 -0.11 -3.46 -21.43
N PHE A 130 1.01 -2.83 -21.21
CA PHE A 130 2.20 -3.00 -22.05
C PHE A 130 2.94 -4.30 -21.77
N LEU A 131 3.12 -4.64 -20.49
CA LEU A 131 3.74 -5.91 -20.11
C LEU A 131 2.93 -7.11 -20.59
N ASN A 132 1.60 -7.01 -20.58
CA ASN A 132 0.73 -8.02 -21.15
C ASN A 132 0.96 -8.19 -22.68
N PHE A 133 1.15 -7.10 -23.42
CA PHE A 133 1.53 -7.16 -24.84
C PHE A 133 2.90 -7.84 -25.03
N LEU A 134 3.84 -7.60 -24.14
CA LEU A 134 5.16 -8.21 -24.18
C LEU A 134 5.11 -9.73 -23.94
N SER A 135 4.10 -10.25 -23.22
CA SER A 135 3.92 -11.69 -22.97
C SER A 135 3.75 -12.51 -24.26
N TRP A 136 3.32 -11.88 -25.34
CA TRP A 136 3.24 -12.48 -26.65
C TRP A 136 4.62 -12.72 -27.29
N MET A 137 5.62 -11.90 -26.93
CA MET A 137 6.98 -11.98 -27.50
C MET A 137 7.94 -12.78 -26.60
N VAL A 138 7.74 -12.73 -25.30
CA VAL A 138 8.61 -13.34 -24.28
C VAL A 138 7.78 -14.31 -23.43
N PRO A 139 8.19 -15.59 -23.29
CA PRO A 139 7.49 -16.54 -22.45
C PRO A 139 7.46 -16.07 -20.99
N GLY A 140 6.28 -15.91 -20.41
CA GLY A 140 6.08 -15.50 -19.02
C GLY A 140 4.67 -14.93 -18.81
N ASP A 141 4.19 -14.95 -17.57
CA ASP A 141 2.93 -14.30 -17.20
C ASP A 141 3.22 -12.89 -16.70
N TYR A 142 3.05 -11.93 -17.58
CA TYR A 142 3.24 -10.50 -17.29
C TYR A 142 1.90 -9.73 -17.27
N THR A 143 0.79 -10.44 -17.12
CA THR A 143 -0.56 -9.85 -17.17
C THR A 143 -0.90 -9.01 -15.96
N LYS A 144 -0.22 -9.24 -14.83
CA LYS A 144 -0.49 -8.58 -13.54
C LYS A 144 0.79 -8.29 -12.77
N ILE A 145 0.80 -7.18 -12.06
CA ILE A 145 1.81 -6.83 -11.05
C ILE A 145 1.14 -6.88 -9.68
N ASN A 146 1.65 -7.69 -8.76
CA ASN A 146 1.16 -7.70 -7.39
C ASN A 146 1.72 -6.49 -6.63
N VAL A 147 0.82 -5.63 -6.20
CA VAL A 147 1.12 -4.46 -5.39
C VAL A 147 0.79 -4.78 -3.94
N MET A 148 1.72 -4.51 -3.04
CA MET A 148 1.58 -4.78 -1.61
C MET A 148 1.90 -3.53 -0.81
N ALA A 149 1.09 -3.26 0.22
CA ALA A 149 1.36 -2.28 1.25
C ALA A 149 1.11 -2.89 2.64
N MET A 150 1.87 -2.42 3.62
CA MET A 150 1.79 -2.87 5.01
C MET A 150 1.87 -1.66 5.92
N ALA A 151 1.03 -1.65 6.96
CA ALA A 151 1.05 -0.67 8.02
C ALA A 151 1.01 -1.36 9.38
N GLU A 152 1.72 -0.79 10.33
CA GLU A 152 1.74 -1.24 11.71
C GLU A 152 1.33 -0.09 12.62
N ALA A 153 0.49 -0.39 13.62
CA ALA A 153 0.07 0.58 14.61
C ALA A 153 -0.02 -0.05 16.00
N ALA A 154 0.17 0.79 17.01
CA ALA A 154 0.00 0.44 18.41
C ALA A 154 -1.07 1.34 19.04
N PRO A 155 -1.80 0.87 20.06
CA PRO A 155 -2.72 1.70 20.82
C PRO A 155 -1.99 2.86 21.49
N GLU A 156 -2.66 4.00 21.60
CA GLU A 156 -2.14 5.17 22.28
C GLU A 156 -1.88 4.86 23.77
N ARG A 157 -0.72 5.26 24.24
CA ARG A 157 -0.43 5.25 25.69
C ARG A 157 -1.05 6.48 26.33
N PRO A 158 -1.62 6.38 27.56
CA PRO A 158 -1.99 7.56 28.31
C PRO A 158 -0.73 8.42 28.54
N ILE A 159 -0.80 9.67 28.10
CA ILE A 159 0.27 10.64 28.33
C ILE A 159 -0.10 11.39 29.60
N ASP A 160 0.67 11.27 30.65
CA ASP A 160 0.55 12.11 31.83
C ASP A 160 1.11 13.50 31.50
N LEU A 161 0.23 14.43 31.17
CA LEU A 161 0.61 15.82 30.91
C LEU A 161 0.63 16.60 32.23
N MET A 162 1.82 16.85 32.77
CA MET A 162 2.00 17.73 33.92
C MET A 162 2.12 19.18 33.43
N LEU A 163 1.02 19.95 33.53
CA LEU A 163 1.00 21.34 33.21
C LEU A 163 1.47 22.17 34.44
N VAL A 164 2.71 22.63 34.42
CA VAL A 164 3.23 23.57 35.44
C VAL A 164 2.94 24.98 34.97
N LEU A 165 1.92 25.60 35.55
CA LEU A 165 1.62 27.02 35.34
C LEU A 165 2.46 27.83 36.31
N ASP A 166 3.48 28.52 35.80
CA ASP A 166 4.21 29.52 36.58
C ASP A 166 3.31 30.76 36.82
N ARG A 167 2.92 30.93 38.07
CA ARG A 167 2.13 32.07 38.54
C ARG A 167 3.04 33.10 39.17
N SER A 168 4.12 33.47 38.48
CA SER A 168 4.98 34.58 38.92
C SER A 168 4.21 35.88 38.88
N GLY A 169 4.23 36.61 39.99
CA GLY A 169 3.45 37.86 40.20
C GLY A 169 3.90 39.07 39.36
N SER A 170 4.64 38.87 38.29
CA SER A 170 5.10 39.88 37.36
C SER A 170 4.08 40.34 36.32
N MET A 171 2.86 39.75 36.34
CA MET A 171 1.77 40.12 35.43
C MET A 171 0.76 41.12 36.03
N THR A 172 1.06 41.72 37.18
CA THR A 172 0.28 42.82 37.74
C THR A 172 1.03 44.15 37.55
N GLY A 173 0.94 44.67 36.35
CA GLY A 173 1.38 46.02 35.99
C GLY A 173 0.35 46.64 35.08
#